data_82a81de8987aff40cc58c2d5c805852f
#
_entry.id   82a81de8987aff40cc58c2d5c805852f
#
_cell.length_a   1.000
_cell.length_b   1.000
_cell.length_c   1.000
_cell.angle_alpha   90.00
_cell.angle_beta   90.00
_cell.angle_gamma   90.00
#
_symmetry.space_group_name_H-M   'P 1'
#
loop_
_entity.id
_entity.type
_entity.pdbx_description
1 polymer ?
#
loop_
_entity_poly.entity_id
_entity_poly.type
_entity_poly.pdbx_seq_one_letter_code
_entity_poly.pdbx_strand_id
1 'polypeptide(L)'
;MGPGSAAYFVRLGRGAWKVERMKEETGGWVYILASAHLGTLYTGSTRDIIRRVYEHQEGLLPGFTRKYGVTRLVWFEAYDSVAAAYAREKHIKRWRRDWKITLIEETNPRWEDLYPTLAGYGPLPKFQRASNTG
;
A
#
# COMPACT_ATOMS: atom_id res chain seq x y z
N MET A 1 -23.28 3.27 -5.46
CA MET A 1 -22.29 3.61 -4.47
C MET A 1 -21.02 4.08 -5.12
N GLY A 2 -20.58 5.24 -4.78
CA GLY A 2 -19.36 5.75 -5.34
C GLY A 2 -18.14 5.13 -4.68
N PRO A 3 -16.97 5.30 -5.32
CA PRO A 3 -15.72 4.81 -4.74
C PRO A 3 -15.43 5.41 -3.37
N GLY A 4 -15.95 6.59 -3.09
CA GLY A 4 -15.71 7.24 -1.81
C GLY A 4 -16.28 6.54 -0.62
N SER A 5 -17.12 5.50 -0.82
CA SER A 5 -17.68 4.75 0.29
C SER A 5 -16.72 3.68 0.80
N ALA A 6 -15.66 3.38 0.07
CA ALA A 6 -14.69 2.40 0.50
C ALA A 6 -13.91 2.92 1.71
N ALA A 7 -13.53 2.01 2.59
CA ALA A 7 -12.73 2.33 3.75
C ALA A 7 -11.31 1.81 3.56
N TYR A 8 -10.37 2.45 4.22
CA TYR A 8 -8.99 2.03 4.16
C TYR A 8 -8.34 2.27 5.51
N PHE A 9 -7.18 1.66 5.73
CA PHE A 9 -6.44 1.81 6.98
C PHE A 9 -5.40 2.90 6.85
N VAL A 10 -5.42 3.84 7.78
CA VAL A 10 -4.45 4.92 7.85
C VAL A 10 -3.47 4.63 8.97
N ARG A 11 -2.20 4.74 8.67
CA ARG A 11 -1.16 4.55 9.66
C ARG A 11 -1.07 5.78 10.54
N LEU A 12 -1.26 5.60 11.84
CA LEU A 12 -1.18 6.69 12.80
C LEU A 12 0.19 6.80 13.45
N GLY A 13 0.92 5.70 13.45
CA GLY A 13 2.22 5.62 14.06
C GLY A 13 2.65 4.18 14.10
N ARG A 14 3.73 3.90 14.78
CA ARG A 14 4.23 2.52 14.83
C ARG A 14 3.19 1.60 15.44
N GLY A 15 2.72 0.65 14.65
CA GLY A 15 1.76 -0.34 15.10
C GLY A 15 0.34 0.15 15.30
N ALA A 16 0.06 1.42 14.97
CA ALA A 16 -1.27 1.98 15.16
C ALA A 16 -1.92 2.28 13.82
N TRP A 17 -3.17 1.88 13.68
CA TRP A 17 -3.94 2.05 12.46
C TRP A 17 -5.34 2.56 12.76
N LYS A 18 -5.90 3.26 11.80
CA LYS A 18 -7.26 3.78 11.88
C LYS A 18 -7.97 3.49 10.57
N VAL A 19 -9.23 3.11 10.65
CA VAL A 19 -10.06 2.93 9.47
C VAL A 19 -10.60 4.29 9.06
N GLU A 20 -10.38 4.66 7.82
CA GLU A 20 -10.84 5.93 7.27
C GLU A 20 -11.65 5.69 6.03
N ARG A 21 -12.58 6.61 5.75
CA ARG A 21 -13.29 6.57 4.51
C ARG A 21 -12.41 7.16 3.40
N MET A 22 -12.36 6.47 2.28
CA MET A 22 -11.53 6.90 1.16
C MET A 22 -12.03 8.21 0.58
N LYS A 23 -11.11 9.13 0.36
CA LYS A 23 -11.39 10.38 -0.34
C LYS A 23 -11.25 10.16 -1.83
N GLU A 24 -12.26 10.56 -2.57
CA GLU A 24 -12.31 10.27 -4.00
C GLU A 24 -11.42 11.15 -4.86
N GLU A 25 -11.38 12.43 -4.57
CA GLU A 25 -11.00 13.39 -5.59
C GLU A 25 -9.62 13.97 -5.47
N THR A 26 -9.16 14.22 -4.27
CA THR A 26 -7.95 14.99 -4.10
C THR A 26 -6.80 14.22 -3.51
N GLY A 27 -7.08 13.05 -2.97
CA GLY A 27 -6.07 12.26 -2.29
C GLY A 27 -5.13 11.55 -3.22
N GLY A 28 -4.00 11.18 -2.69
CA GLY A 28 -3.04 10.34 -3.38
C GLY A 28 -2.51 9.29 -2.45
N TRP A 29 -1.88 8.28 -3.03
CA TRP A 29 -1.37 7.13 -2.29
C TRP A 29 0.05 6.85 -2.72
N VAL A 30 0.87 6.47 -1.76
CA VAL A 30 2.18 5.87 -2.05
C VAL A 30 2.10 4.42 -1.64
N TYR A 31 2.70 3.55 -2.42
CA TYR A 31 2.65 2.11 -2.13
C TYR A 31 3.97 1.46 -2.49
N ILE A 32 4.23 0.32 -1.85
CA ILE A 32 5.35 -0.52 -2.20
C ILE A 32 4.80 -1.92 -2.50
N LEU A 33 5.22 -2.45 -3.65
CA LEU A 33 4.91 -3.82 -4.03
C LEU A 33 6.18 -4.65 -3.88
N ALA A 34 6.01 -5.95 -3.61
CA ALA A 34 7.12 -6.89 -3.51
C ALA A 34 6.80 -8.13 -4.32
N SER A 35 7.85 -8.77 -4.85
CA SER A 35 7.67 -10.04 -5.56
C SER A 35 7.44 -11.19 -4.59
N ALA A 36 7.97 -11.07 -3.38
CA ALA A 36 7.86 -12.08 -2.33
C ALA A 36 8.39 -11.47 -1.05
N HIS A 37 8.36 -12.24 0.03
CA HIS A 37 9.00 -11.83 1.28
C HIS A 37 10.47 -11.54 1.00
N LEU A 38 10.91 -10.33 1.34
CA LEU A 38 12.27 -9.85 1.09
C LEU A 38 12.67 -9.88 -0.39
N GLY A 39 11.68 -9.84 -1.28
CA GLY A 39 11.94 -9.89 -2.71
C GLY A 39 12.18 -8.53 -3.33
N THR A 40 12.03 -8.48 -4.65
CA THR A 40 12.18 -7.25 -5.42
C THR A 40 11.10 -6.26 -5.05
N LEU A 41 11.47 -5.00 -4.91
CA LEU A 41 10.55 -3.94 -4.49
C LEU A 41 10.26 -2.97 -5.62
N TYR A 42 9.04 -2.46 -5.64
CA TYR A 42 8.63 -1.39 -6.55
C TYR A 42 7.86 -0.36 -5.74
N THR A 43 8.25 0.90 -5.85
CA THR A 43 7.57 2.01 -5.17
C THR A 43 6.84 2.85 -6.21
N GLY A 44 5.58 3.17 -5.94
CA GLY A 44 4.79 3.98 -6.84
C GLY A 44 3.85 4.90 -6.11
N SER A 45 3.20 5.77 -6.85
CA SER A 45 2.13 6.60 -6.32
C SER A 45 0.98 6.60 -7.30
N THR A 46 -0.22 6.85 -6.79
CA THR A 46 -1.42 6.81 -7.61
C THR A 46 -2.53 7.58 -6.92
N ARG A 47 -3.49 8.00 -7.72
CA ARG A 47 -4.73 8.57 -7.20
C ARG A 47 -5.70 7.48 -6.75
N ASP A 48 -5.60 6.29 -7.36
CA ASP A 48 -6.54 5.20 -7.13
C ASP A 48 -5.75 3.92 -6.85
N ILE A 49 -5.50 3.66 -5.57
CA ILE A 49 -4.63 2.55 -5.19
C ILE A 49 -5.26 1.19 -5.47
N ILE A 50 -6.58 1.07 -5.29
CA ILE A 50 -7.24 -0.21 -5.51
C ILE A 50 -7.11 -0.61 -6.97
N ARG A 51 -7.41 0.32 -7.86
CA ARG A 51 -7.30 0.06 -9.29
C ARG A 51 -5.86 -0.20 -9.70
N ARG A 52 -4.92 0.62 -9.23
CA ARG A 52 -3.53 0.50 -9.66
C ARG A 52 -2.91 -0.81 -9.20
N VAL A 53 -3.16 -1.23 -7.96
CA VAL A 53 -2.61 -2.49 -7.48
C VAL A 53 -3.26 -3.66 -8.22
N TYR A 54 -4.55 -3.58 -8.48
CA TYR A 54 -5.22 -4.59 -9.30
C TYR A 54 -4.53 -4.73 -10.67
N GLU A 55 -4.25 -3.60 -11.31
CA GLU A 55 -3.58 -3.62 -12.61
C GLU A 55 -2.21 -4.27 -12.54
N HIS A 56 -1.47 -4.00 -11.47
CA HIS A 56 -0.18 -4.66 -11.27
C HIS A 56 -0.34 -6.16 -11.08
N GLN A 57 -1.31 -6.57 -10.26
CA GLN A 57 -1.49 -7.98 -9.93
C GLN A 57 -1.95 -8.79 -11.14
N GLU A 58 -2.74 -8.18 -12.01
CA GLU A 58 -3.22 -8.85 -13.22
C GLU A 58 -2.26 -8.73 -14.39
N GLY A 59 -1.11 -8.08 -14.19
CA GLY A 59 -0.12 -7.92 -15.24
C GLY A 59 -0.55 -7.03 -16.37
N LEU A 60 -1.46 -6.09 -16.12
CA LEU A 60 -1.98 -5.20 -17.13
C LEU A 60 -1.06 -4.04 -17.45
N LEU A 61 -0.13 -3.75 -16.56
CA LEU A 61 0.82 -2.66 -16.77
C LEU A 61 2.15 -3.23 -17.26
N PRO A 62 2.62 -2.81 -18.44
CA PRO A 62 3.90 -3.28 -18.94
C PRO A 62 5.04 -2.72 -18.11
N GLY A 63 6.18 -3.40 -18.15
CA GLY A 63 7.41 -2.89 -17.55
C GLY A 63 7.86 -3.69 -16.36
N PHE A 64 8.46 -3.00 -15.41
CA PHE A 64 9.22 -3.62 -14.32
C PHE A 64 8.41 -4.61 -13.49
N THR A 65 7.24 -4.20 -13.02
CA THR A 65 6.47 -5.05 -12.11
C THR A 65 5.98 -6.31 -12.81
N ARG A 66 5.56 -6.20 -14.06
CA ARG A 66 5.13 -7.35 -14.84
C ARG A 66 6.30 -8.29 -15.11
N LYS A 67 7.43 -7.73 -15.49
CA LYS A 67 8.60 -8.52 -15.85
C LYS A 67 9.12 -9.34 -14.67
N TYR A 68 9.10 -8.76 -13.47
CA TYR A 68 9.70 -9.40 -12.30
C TYR A 68 8.67 -9.96 -11.33
N GLY A 69 7.41 -9.96 -11.69
CA GLY A 69 6.36 -10.53 -10.85
C GLY A 69 6.17 -9.80 -9.53
N VAL A 70 6.28 -8.48 -9.55
CA VAL A 70 6.19 -7.66 -8.34
C VAL A 70 4.74 -7.25 -8.15
N THR A 71 3.99 -8.06 -7.40
CA THR A 71 2.53 -7.92 -7.34
C THR A 71 1.95 -7.83 -5.93
N ARG A 72 2.72 -8.19 -4.92
CA ARG A 72 2.21 -8.23 -3.54
C ARG A 72 2.27 -6.82 -2.94
N LEU A 73 1.12 -6.31 -2.47
CA LEU A 73 1.08 -5.01 -1.83
C LEU A 73 1.53 -5.15 -0.37
N VAL A 74 2.69 -4.60 -0.04
CA VAL A 74 3.26 -4.80 1.29
C VAL A 74 3.25 -3.54 2.15
N TRP A 75 3.00 -2.37 1.55
CA TRP A 75 2.95 -1.11 2.30
C TRP A 75 2.19 -0.06 1.49
N PHE A 76 1.43 0.79 2.17
CA PHE A 76 0.78 1.92 1.52
C PHE A 76 0.55 3.04 2.53
N GLU A 77 0.39 4.26 2.01
CA GLU A 77 0.15 5.43 2.85
C GLU A 77 -0.67 6.45 2.05
N ALA A 78 -1.68 7.03 2.68
CA ALA A 78 -2.55 8.00 2.03
C ALA A 78 -2.08 9.43 2.31
N TYR A 79 -2.28 10.29 1.33
CA TYR A 79 -1.95 11.71 1.43
C TYR A 79 -3.12 12.55 0.96
N ASP A 80 -3.17 13.81 1.41
CA ASP A 80 -4.26 14.71 1.06
C ASP A 80 -4.23 15.13 -0.41
N SER A 81 -3.10 15.02 -1.07
CA SER A 81 -2.99 15.40 -2.48
C SER A 81 -2.11 14.45 -3.25
N VAL A 82 -2.35 14.41 -4.55
CA VAL A 82 -1.52 13.61 -5.46
C VAL A 82 -0.09 14.14 -5.46
N ALA A 83 0.07 15.45 -5.39
CA ALA A 83 1.41 16.06 -5.38
C ALA A 83 2.22 15.62 -4.16
N ALA A 84 1.58 15.57 -2.99
CA ALA A 84 2.25 15.13 -1.77
C ALA A 84 2.64 13.66 -1.86
N ALA A 85 1.74 12.83 -2.41
CA ALA A 85 2.05 11.41 -2.60
C ALA A 85 3.22 11.23 -3.55
N TYR A 86 3.23 11.97 -4.64
CA TYR A 86 4.32 11.88 -5.61
C TYR A 86 5.66 12.28 -4.99
N ALA A 87 5.67 13.34 -4.19
CA ALA A 87 6.89 13.77 -3.51
C ALA A 87 7.41 12.68 -2.57
N ARG A 88 6.50 12.03 -1.85
CA ARG A 88 6.87 10.94 -0.94
C ARG A 88 7.43 9.75 -1.72
N GLU A 89 6.80 9.42 -2.84
CA GLU A 89 7.30 8.34 -3.70
C GLU A 89 8.74 8.60 -4.12
N LYS A 90 9.02 9.83 -4.56
CA LYS A 90 10.36 10.17 -5.02
C LYS A 90 11.38 10.07 -3.89
N HIS A 91 11.00 10.45 -2.68
CA HIS A 91 11.85 10.32 -1.51
C HIS A 91 12.18 8.85 -1.23
N ILE A 92 11.15 8.01 -1.16
CA ILE A 92 11.34 6.60 -0.84
C ILE A 92 12.19 5.91 -1.91
N LYS A 93 12.00 6.27 -3.17
CA LYS A 93 12.79 5.67 -4.25
C LYS A 93 14.29 5.89 -4.09
N ARG A 94 14.69 6.96 -3.40
CA ARG A 94 16.11 7.26 -3.16
C ARG A 94 16.67 6.54 -1.95
N TRP A 95 15.83 5.93 -1.14
CA TRP A 95 16.27 5.25 0.06
C TRP A 95 17.05 3.99 -0.29
N ARG A 96 17.96 3.62 0.59
CA ARG A 96 18.59 2.32 0.50
C ARG A 96 17.55 1.25 0.77
N ARG A 97 17.83 0.05 0.27
CA ARG A 97 16.89 -1.05 0.39
C ARG A 97 16.54 -1.36 1.85
N ASP A 98 17.51 -1.33 2.74
CA ASP A 98 17.25 -1.67 4.14
C ASP A 98 16.29 -0.69 4.81
N TRP A 99 16.30 0.59 4.38
CA TRP A 99 15.33 1.56 4.89
C TRP A 99 13.92 1.24 4.42
N LYS A 100 13.78 0.79 3.18
CA LYS A 100 12.48 0.40 2.65
C LYS A 100 11.95 -0.82 3.38
N ILE A 101 12.82 -1.78 3.67
CA ILE A 101 12.45 -2.97 4.44
C ILE A 101 11.97 -2.57 5.83
N THR A 102 12.67 -1.67 6.50
CA THR A 102 12.26 -1.19 7.81
C THR A 102 10.88 -0.55 7.76
N LEU A 103 10.64 0.30 6.75
CA LEU A 103 9.34 0.94 6.58
C LEU A 103 8.22 -0.09 6.44
N ILE A 104 8.43 -1.11 5.61
CA ILE A 104 7.45 -2.17 5.42
C ILE A 104 7.19 -2.89 6.74
N GLU A 105 8.24 -3.28 7.42
CA GLU A 105 8.12 -4.16 8.58
C GLU A 105 7.61 -3.46 9.83
N GLU A 106 7.63 -2.13 9.86
CA GLU A 106 7.00 -1.40 10.95
C GLU A 106 5.51 -1.73 11.07
N THR A 107 4.85 -1.98 9.95
CA THR A 107 3.41 -2.21 9.94
C THR A 107 3.03 -3.56 9.35
N ASN A 108 3.95 -4.22 8.65
CA ASN A 108 3.66 -5.49 7.99
C ASN A 108 4.87 -6.41 8.09
N PRO A 109 5.19 -6.87 9.31
CA PRO A 109 6.42 -7.65 9.52
C PRO A 109 6.46 -8.97 8.76
N ARG A 110 5.32 -9.48 8.33
CA ARG A 110 5.26 -10.74 7.59
C ARG A 110 5.18 -10.55 6.09
N TRP A 111 5.16 -9.31 5.62
CA TRP A 111 5.07 -9.03 4.19
C TRP A 111 3.83 -9.65 3.55
N GLU A 112 2.71 -9.61 4.27
CA GLU A 112 1.45 -10.12 3.75
C GLU A 112 0.94 -9.20 2.63
N ASP A 113 0.18 -9.80 1.71
CA ASP A 113 -0.46 -8.99 0.66
C ASP A 113 -1.64 -8.24 1.28
N LEU A 114 -1.55 -6.93 1.31
CA LEU A 114 -2.56 -6.08 1.92
C LEU A 114 -3.71 -5.73 0.97
N TYR A 115 -3.60 -6.15 -0.29
CA TYR A 115 -4.60 -5.77 -1.29
C TYR A 115 -6.00 -6.28 -0.95
N PRO A 116 -6.20 -7.54 -0.55
CA PRO A 116 -7.57 -8.01 -0.26
C PRO A 116 -8.26 -7.18 0.82
N THR A 117 -7.53 -6.80 1.85
CA THR A 117 -8.10 -5.98 2.92
C THR A 117 -8.45 -4.59 2.41
N LEU A 118 -7.54 -3.98 1.66
CA LEU A 118 -7.74 -2.64 1.13
C LEU A 118 -8.91 -2.60 0.16
N ALA A 119 -9.04 -3.63 -0.67
CA ALA A 119 -10.14 -3.71 -1.63
C ALA A 119 -11.48 -4.09 -0.98
N GLY A 120 -11.47 -4.46 0.29
CA GLY A 120 -12.70 -4.68 1.03
C GLY A 120 -13.23 -6.11 1.01
N TYR A 121 -12.44 -7.07 0.58
CA TYR A 121 -12.89 -8.46 0.54
C TYR A 121 -11.92 -9.45 1.15
N GLY A 122 -10.94 -8.97 1.86
CA GLY A 122 -9.99 -9.84 2.54
C GLY A 122 -10.08 -9.67 4.05
N PRO A 123 -9.39 -10.52 4.78
CA PRO A 123 -9.34 -10.36 6.24
C PRO A 123 -8.53 -9.13 6.61
N LEU A 124 -8.79 -8.62 7.80
CA LEU A 124 -7.98 -7.54 8.34
C LEU A 124 -6.54 -8.03 8.55
N PRO A 125 -5.55 -7.14 8.43
CA PRO A 125 -4.19 -7.49 8.80
C PRO A 125 -4.14 -7.99 10.23
N LYS A 126 -3.22 -8.91 10.51
CA LYS A 126 -3.16 -9.53 11.82
C LYS A 126 -2.99 -8.52 12.97
N PHE A 127 -2.16 -7.53 12.76
CA PHE A 127 -1.96 -6.50 13.79
C PHE A 127 -3.26 -5.73 14.03
N GLN A 128 -4.07 -5.54 13.00
CA GLN A 128 -5.32 -4.82 13.12
C GLN A 128 -6.35 -5.64 13.89
N ARG A 129 -6.42 -6.95 13.59
CA ARG A 129 -7.34 -7.82 14.32
C ARG A 129 -6.99 -7.90 15.79
N ALA A 130 -5.71 -7.96 16.11
CA ALA A 130 -5.29 -7.99 17.50
C ALA A 130 -5.73 -6.75 18.24
N SER A 131 -5.66 -5.59 17.59
CA SER A 131 -6.14 -4.34 18.17
C SER A 131 -7.64 -4.37 18.43
N ASN A 132 -8.37 -5.00 17.52
CA ASN A 132 -9.82 -5.03 17.62
C ASN A 132 -10.33 -5.97 18.71
N THR A 133 -9.55 -6.98 19.05
CA THR A 133 -9.96 -7.95 20.07
C THR A 133 -9.43 -7.61 21.44
N GLY A 134 -8.50 -6.70 21.52
CA GLY A 134 -7.95 -6.26 22.78
C GLY A 134 -8.74 -5.16 23.41
#